data_f138a627b8334302a72e0f8f4ea64fbd
#
_entry.id   f138a627b8334302a72e0f8f4ea64fbd
#
_cell.length_a   1.000
_cell.length_b   1.000
_cell.length_c   1.000
_cell.angle_alpha   90.00
_cell.angle_beta   90.00
_cell.angle_gamma   90.00
#
_symmetry.space_group_name_H-M   'P 1'
#
loop_
_entity.id
_entity.type
_entity.pdbx_description
1 polymer ?
#
loop_
_entity_poly.entity_id
_entity_poly.type
_entity_poly.pdbx_seq_one_letter_code
_entity_poly.pdbx_strand_id
1 'polypeptide(L)'
;MSRQESAVFTNMCMVQDGNRVLVINRNDPGRPGLSFPGGHVEAGEAFADAIIREVHEETGLTIEQPRLCGIKQFRTVENSRYIVLLYKTDRFTGELASSHEGEVFWLTLSQLNRYPLTPHFEQVVE
;
A
#
# COMPACT_ATOMS: atom_id res chain seq x y z
N MET A 1 13.67 -27.93 -16.71
CA MET A 1 13.78 -26.81 -15.74
C MET A 1 12.43 -26.22 -15.45
N SER A 2 12.13 -26.06 -14.19
CA SER A 2 10.91 -25.39 -13.78
C SER A 2 11.09 -23.88 -13.90
N ARG A 3 10.01 -23.18 -14.32
CA ARG A 3 9.95 -21.72 -14.30
C ARG A 3 9.23 -21.20 -13.07
N GLN A 4 8.86 -22.11 -12.17
CA GLN A 4 8.21 -21.74 -10.93
C GLN A 4 9.25 -21.24 -9.93
N GLU A 5 8.86 -20.27 -9.12
CA GLU A 5 9.71 -19.74 -8.05
C GLU A 5 8.85 -19.23 -6.91
N SER A 6 9.47 -19.11 -5.75
CA SER A 6 8.79 -18.57 -4.57
C SER A 6 8.66 -17.06 -4.68
N ALA A 7 7.49 -16.53 -4.31
CA ALA A 7 7.25 -15.10 -4.29
C ALA A 7 6.27 -14.74 -3.18
N VAL A 8 6.47 -13.57 -2.60
CA VAL A 8 5.54 -12.96 -1.65
C VAL A 8 4.90 -11.78 -2.36
N PHE A 9 3.57 -11.75 -2.40
CA PHE A 9 2.83 -10.67 -3.04
C PHE A 9 2.30 -9.70 -1.99
N THR A 10 2.62 -8.42 -2.19
CA THR A 10 2.13 -7.32 -1.37
C THR A 10 1.53 -6.27 -2.28
N ASN A 11 0.92 -5.27 -1.67
CA ASN A 11 0.26 -4.22 -2.43
C ASN A 11 0.31 -2.89 -1.69
N MET A 12 0.09 -1.82 -2.43
CA MET A 12 -0.15 -0.47 -1.94
C MET A 12 -1.18 0.18 -2.83
N CYS A 13 -1.94 1.11 -2.29
CA CYS A 13 -2.90 1.88 -3.07
C CYS A 13 -2.76 3.37 -2.80
N MET A 14 -2.54 4.15 -3.84
CA MET A 14 -2.67 5.60 -3.78
C MET A 14 -4.15 5.94 -3.91
N VAL A 15 -4.79 6.22 -2.79
CA VAL A 15 -6.17 6.70 -2.77
C VAL A 15 -6.11 8.22 -2.86
N GLN A 16 -6.67 8.77 -3.92
CA GLN A 16 -6.52 10.19 -4.23
C GLN A 16 -7.87 10.91 -4.15
N ASP A 17 -7.86 12.07 -3.51
CA ASP A 17 -9.01 12.96 -3.43
C ASP A 17 -8.52 14.36 -3.81
N GLY A 18 -8.71 14.73 -5.09
CA GLY A 18 -8.16 15.97 -5.62
C GLY A 18 -6.63 15.97 -5.59
N ASN A 19 -6.04 16.94 -4.90
CA ASN A 19 -4.58 17.01 -4.75
C ASN A 19 -4.07 16.34 -3.47
N ARG A 20 -4.93 15.60 -2.77
CA ARG A 20 -4.58 14.91 -1.54
C ARG A 20 -4.49 13.41 -1.76
N VAL A 21 -3.62 12.77 -1.00
CA VAL A 21 -3.46 11.32 -1.00
C VAL A 21 -3.59 10.80 0.42
N LEU A 22 -4.12 9.60 0.54
CA LEU A 22 -4.29 8.94 1.84
C LEU A 22 -2.99 8.25 2.23
N VAL A 23 -2.54 8.51 3.46
CA VAL A 23 -1.33 7.90 3.99
C VAL A 23 -1.62 7.30 5.36
N ILE A 24 -0.78 6.35 5.75
CA ILE A 24 -0.79 5.75 7.07
C ILE A 24 0.58 5.98 7.72
N ASN A 25 0.57 6.45 8.97
CA ASN A 25 1.78 6.58 9.78
C ASN A 25 1.89 5.31 10.62
N ARG A 26 2.78 4.42 10.19
CA ARG A 26 2.89 3.09 10.79
C ARG A 26 3.55 3.17 12.17
N ASN A 27 3.02 2.37 13.09
CA ASN A 27 3.53 2.27 14.44
C ASN A 27 4.56 1.15 14.61
N ASP A 28 4.95 0.52 13.52
CA ASP A 28 5.91 -0.59 13.54
C ASP A 28 7.31 -0.05 13.86
N PRO A 29 7.93 -0.47 14.99
CA PRO A 29 9.28 0.01 15.34
C PRO A 29 10.34 -0.32 14.31
N GLY A 30 10.16 -1.42 13.56
CA GLY A 30 11.08 -1.80 12.51
C GLY A 30 10.93 -1.04 11.22
N ARG A 31 9.78 -0.39 11.02
CA ARG A 31 9.47 0.32 9.77
C ARG A 31 8.63 1.57 10.04
N PRO A 32 9.17 2.50 10.84
CA PRO A 32 8.42 3.73 11.14
C PRO A 32 8.30 4.62 9.91
N GLY A 33 7.30 5.49 9.93
CA GLY A 33 7.13 6.50 8.89
C GLY A 33 5.86 6.31 8.09
N LEU A 34 5.70 7.17 7.08
CA LEU A 34 4.51 7.17 6.24
C LEU A 34 4.61 6.18 5.08
N SER A 35 3.47 5.59 4.73
CA SER A 35 3.31 4.81 3.51
C SER A 35 1.89 4.96 3.00
N PHE A 36 1.63 4.47 1.79
CA PHE A 36 0.28 4.28 1.32
C PHE A 36 -0.31 3.04 2.00
N PRO A 37 -1.64 2.98 2.19
CA PRO A 37 -2.26 1.77 2.75
C PRO A 37 -2.08 0.57 1.83
N GLY A 38 -1.96 -0.59 2.42
CA GLY A 38 -1.80 -1.86 1.73
C GLY A 38 -1.21 -2.91 2.65
N GLY A 39 -0.94 -4.08 2.11
CA GLY A 39 -0.42 -5.18 2.89
C GLY A 39 -0.13 -6.41 2.05
N HIS A 40 -0.35 -7.58 2.62
CA HIS A 40 -0.08 -8.85 1.96
C HIS A 40 -1.30 -9.39 1.23
N VAL A 41 -1.05 -9.99 0.07
CA VAL A 41 -2.05 -10.80 -0.63
C VAL A 41 -2.05 -12.18 0.01
N GLU A 42 -3.23 -12.65 0.43
CA GLU A 42 -3.36 -13.97 1.02
C GLU A 42 -3.33 -15.04 -0.06
N ALA A 43 -2.92 -16.25 0.32
CA ALA A 43 -2.88 -17.36 -0.62
C ALA A 43 -4.27 -17.59 -1.22
N GLY A 44 -4.34 -17.66 -2.54
CA GLY A 44 -5.58 -17.88 -3.26
C GLY A 44 -6.48 -16.66 -3.42
N GLU A 45 -6.10 -15.52 -2.84
CA GLU A 45 -6.89 -14.29 -2.93
C GLU A 45 -6.60 -13.57 -4.25
N ALA A 46 -7.64 -13.06 -4.90
CA ALA A 46 -7.47 -12.24 -6.10
C ALA A 46 -6.78 -10.92 -5.74
N PHE A 47 -5.91 -10.44 -6.60
CA PHE A 47 -5.11 -9.24 -6.31
C PHE A 47 -5.97 -8.00 -6.05
N ALA A 48 -7.03 -7.80 -6.85
CA ALA A 48 -7.92 -6.64 -6.63
C ALA A 48 -8.68 -6.75 -5.32
N ASP A 49 -9.13 -7.94 -4.97
CA ASP A 49 -9.83 -8.16 -3.69
C ASP A 49 -8.90 -7.90 -2.51
N ALA A 50 -7.63 -8.27 -2.64
CA ALA A 50 -6.64 -8.08 -1.58
C ALA A 50 -6.44 -6.60 -1.27
N ILE A 51 -6.29 -5.75 -2.30
CA ILE A 51 -6.06 -4.33 -2.04
C ILE A 51 -7.32 -3.67 -1.48
N ILE A 52 -8.50 -4.05 -1.92
CA ILE A 52 -9.75 -3.53 -1.38
C ILE A 52 -9.86 -3.90 0.11
N ARG A 53 -9.57 -5.14 0.45
CA ARG A 53 -9.59 -5.63 1.84
C ARG A 53 -8.59 -4.88 2.70
N GLU A 54 -7.33 -4.78 2.25
CA GLU A 54 -6.26 -4.14 3.05
C GLU A 54 -6.55 -2.67 3.30
N VAL A 55 -7.00 -1.94 2.28
CA VAL A 55 -7.33 -0.52 2.47
C VAL A 55 -8.48 -0.38 3.47
N HIS A 56 -9.49 -1.25 3.40
CA HIS A 56 -10.60 -1.19 4.34
C HIS A 56 -10.14 -1.49 5.77
N GLU A 57 -9.32 -2.51 5.96
CA GLU A 57 -8.81 -2.88 7.28
C GLU A 57 -7.98 -1.75 7.91
N GLU A 58 -7.18 -1.07 7.11
CA GLU A 58 -6.27 -0.05 7.62
C GLU A 58 -6.89 1.34 7.74
N THR A 59 -7.87 1.67 6.91
CA THR A 59 -8.35 3.05 6.79
C THR A 59 -9.84 3.23 7.02
N GLY A 60 -10.62 2.16 7.00
CA GLY A 60 -12.08 2.24 7.07
C GLY A 60 -12.75 2.53 5.74
N LEU A 61 -12.00 2.90 4.71
CA LEU A 61 -12.57 3.23 3.42
C LEU A 61 -12.74 1.99 2.54
N THR A 62 -13.82 1.97 1.77
CA THR A 62 -14.04 0.96 0.74
C THR A 62 -13.70 1.59 -0.61
N ILE A 63 -12.60 1.17 -1.20
CA ILE A 63 -12.19 1.68 -2.51
C ILE A 63 -12.91 0.91 -3.62
N GLU A 64 -13.10 1.59 -4.75
CA GLU A 64 -13.74 1.03 -5.93
C GLU A 64 -12.82 1.17 -7.11
N GLN A 65 -12.84 0.16 -7.98
CA GLN A 65 -12.09 0.13 -9.24
C GLN A 65 -10.61 0.47 -9.09
N PRO A 66 -9.89 -0.21 -8.18
CA PRO A 66 -8.45 0.01 -8.07
C PRO A 66 -7.77 -0.40 -9.38
N ARG A 67 -6.91 0.49 -9.89
CA ARG A 67 -6.24 0.28 -11.16
C ARG A 67 -4.76 0.00 -10.90
N LEU A 68 -4.27 -1.12 -11.42
CA LEU A 68 -2.86 -1.47 -11.31
C LEU A 68 -2.06 -0.49 -12.18
N CYS A 69 -1.14 0.25 -11.58
CA CYS A 69 -0.35 1.25 -12.27
C CYS A 69 1.15 0.98 -12.24
N GLY A 70 1.58 -0.04 -11.54
CA GLY A 70 2.99 -0.40 -11.51
C GLY A 70 3.27 -1.62 -10.66
N ILE A 71 4.46 -2.15 -10.80
CA ILE A 71 4.95 -3.28 -10.02
C ILE A 71 6.39 -3.00 -9.64
N LYS A 72 6.72 -3.17 -8.36
CA LYS A 72 8.09 -3.16 -7.88
C LYS A 72 8.46 -4.56 -7.43
N GLN A 73 9.73 -4.93 -7.57
CA GLN A 73 10.18 -6.21 -7.07
C GLN A 73 11.51 -6.07 -6.34
N PHE A 74 11.66 -6.89 -5.32
CA PHE A 74 12.89 -6.97 -4.53
C PHE A 74 13.22 -8.43 -4.31
N ARG A 75 14.49 -8.73 -4.07
CA ARG A 75 14.92 -10.09 -3.70
C ARG A 75 15.04 -10.16 -2.19
N THR A 76 14.43 -11.19 -1.60
CA THR A 76 14.57 -11.43 -0.16
C THR A 76 15.86 -12.19 0.13
N VAL A 77 16.24 -12.25 1.42
CA VAL A 77 17.40 -13.00 1.84
C VAL A 77 17.24 -14.51 1.65
N GLU A 78 16.00 -15.01 1.59
CA GLU A 78 15.70 -16.42 1.35
C GLU A 78 15.67 -16.77 -0.15
N ASN A 79 16.17 -15.90 -0.99
CA ASN A 79 16.18 -16.09 -2.43
C ASN A 79 14.78 -16.22 -3.03
N SER A 80 13.83 -15.48 -2.46
CA SER A 80 12.46 -15.36 -2.94
C SER A 80 12.26 -13.98 -3.55
N ARG A 81 11.21 -13.81 -4.37
CA ARG A 81 10.85 -12.48 -4.85
C ARG A 81 9.83 -11.85 -3.91
N TYR A 82 10.02 -10.58 -3.67
CA TYR A 82 9.07 -9.75 -2.95
C TYR A 82 8.47 -8.79 -3.96
N ILE A 83 7.18 -8.93 -4.24
CA ILE A 83 6.52 -8.19 -5.30
C ILE A 83 5.51 -7.24 -4.67
N VAL A 84 5.60 -5.96 -5.06
CA VAL A 84 4.67 -4.93 -4.61
C VAL A 84 3.82 -4.51 -5.80
N LEU A 85 2.52 -4.77 -5.70
CA LEU A 85 1.54 -4.36 -6.70
C LEU A 85 1.07 -2.95 -6.34
N LEU A 86 1.24 -2.00 -7.26
CA LEU A 86 0.95 -0.60 -7.02
C LEU A 86 -0.38 -0.24 -7.69
N TYR A 87 -1.35 0.15 -6.87
CA TYR A 87 -2.69 0.52 -7.32
C TYR A 87 -2.96 1.99 -7.10
N LYS A 88 -3.94 2.50 -7.82
CA LYS A 88 -4.40 3.86 -7.70
C LYS A 88 -5.91 3.89 -7.90
N THR A 89 -6.60 4.70 -7.10
CA THR A 89 -8.02 4.96 -7.28
C THR A 89 -8.39 6.33 -6.72
N ASP A 90 -9.40 6.96 -7.31
CA ASP A 90 -10.03 8.17 -6.78
C ASP A 90 -11.48 7.92 -6.36
N ARG A 91 -11.90 6.65 -6.32
CA ARG A 91 -13.27 6.27 -5.95
C ARG A 91 -13.26 5.51 -4.66
N PHE A 92 -13.98 6.04 -3.69
CA PHE A 92 -14.07 5.42 -2.36
C PHE A 92 -15.32 5.89 -1.64
N THR A 93 -15.76 5.09 -0.67
CA THR A 93 -16.87 5.41 0.22
C THR A 93 -16.46 5.07 1.65
N GLY A 94 -17.29 5.46 2.61
CA GLY A 94 -17.05 5.16 4.01
C GLY A 94 -16.41 6.31 4.75
N GLU A 95 -16.08 6.07 6.00
CA GLU A 95 -15.48 7.06 6.89
C GLU A 95 -14.07 6.64 7.28
N LEU A 96 -13.17 7.61 7.25
CA LEU A 96 -11.79 7.38 7.63
C LEU A 96 -11.69 7.04 9.11
N ALA A 97 -11.01 5.95 9.42
CA ALA A 97 -10.78 5.50 10.80
C ALA A 97 -9.40 4.88 10.91
N SER A 98 -8.65 5.32 11.92
CA SER A 98 -7.34 4.75 12.18
C SER A 98 -7.49 3.36 12.79
N SER A 99 -6.48 2.51 12.57
CA SER A 99 -6.45 1.15 13.08
C SER A 99 -5.25 0.97 14.00
N HIS A 100 -5.08 -0.24 14.54
CA HIS A 100 -3.92 -0.58 15.36
C HIS A 100 -2.61 -0.55 14.55
N GLU A 101 -2.69 -0.55 13.22
CA GLU A 101 -1.52 -0.50 12.35
C GLU A 101 -0.97 0.91 12.17
N GLY A 102 -1.76 1.93 12.51
CA GLY A 102 -1.30 3.30 12.45
C GLY A 102 -2.42 4.30 12.26
N GLU A 103 -2.04 5.58 12.37
CA GLU A 103 -2.94 6.69 12.13
C GLU A 103 -3.02 6.98 10.64
N VAL A 104 -4.24 7.18 10.13
CA VAL A 104 -4.47 7.47 8.71
C VAL A 104 -4.97 8.90 8.55
N PHE A 105 -4.47 9.58 7.51
CA PHE A 105 -4.85 10.96 7.24
C PHE A 105 -4.53 11.34 5.80
N TRP A 106 -5.11 12.44 5.37
CA TRP A 106 -4.91 12.98 4.02
C TRP A 106 -3.75 13.98 4.02
N LEU A 107 -2.89 13.87 3.01
CA LEU A 107 -1.82 14.84 2.78
C LEU A 107 -1.85 15.30 1.33
N THR A 108 -1.46 16.57 1.09
CA THR A 108 -1.15 16.97 -0.27
C THR A 108 0.19 16.34 -0.69
N LEU A 109 0.39 16.16 -1.98
CA LEU A 109 1.65 15.62 -2.47
C LEU A 109 2.84 16.48 -2.07
N SER A 110 2.65 17.80 -1.99
CA SER A 110 3.72 18.71 -1.57
C SER A 110 4.08 18.55 -0.09
N GLN A 111 3.13 18.14 0.75
CA GLN A 111 3.38 17.91 2.17
C GLN A 111 4.08 16.58 2.43
N LEU A 112 3.96 15.64 1.52
CA LEU A 112 4.50 14.29 1.71
C LEU A 112 5.99 14.29 2.00
N ASN A 113 6.74 15.20 1.37
CA ASN A 113 8.20 15.30 1.54
C ASN A 113 8.62 15.81 2.91
N ARG A 114 7.69 16.28 3.72
CA ARG A 114 7.98 16.81 5.07
C ARG A 114 7.94 15.75 6.16
N TYR A 115 7.60 14.51 5.80
CA TYR A 115 7.46 13.42 6.76
C TYR A 115 8.47 12.32 6.45
N PRO A 116 8.96 11.62 7.48
CA PRO A 116 9.80 10.44 7.22
C PRO A 116 8.96 9.34 6.55
N LEU A 117 9.53 8.74 5.52
CA LEU A 117 8.87 7.70 4.75
C LEU A 117 9.39 6.32 5.13
N THR A 118 8.55 5.29 4.97
CA THR A 118 9.01 3.92 5.19
C THR A 118 10.03 3.54 4.13
N PRO A 119 10.88 2.53 4.39
CA PRO A 119 11.78 2.00 3.37
C PRO A 119 11.02 1.66 2.09
N HIS A 120 11.61 1.97 0.95
CA HIS A 120 11.08 1.76 -0.40
C HIS A 120 9.89 2.64 -0.79
N PHE A 121 9.28 3.36 0.16
CA PHE A 121 8.15 4.23 -0.16
C PHE A 121 8.57 5.42 -1.05
N GLU A 122 9.75 5.95 -0.81
CA GLU A 122 10.30 7.06 -1.63
C GLU A 122 10.37 6.69 -3.11
N GLN A 123 10.65 5.43 -3.40
CA GLN A 123 10.76 4.95 -4.78
C GLN A 123 9.39 4.87 -5.47
N VAL A 124 8.32 4.79 -4.68
CA VAL A 124 6.96 4.71 -5.20
C VAL A 124 6.41 6.09 -5.56
N VAL A 125 6.78 7.13 -4.80
CA VAL A 125 6.24 8.47 -4.98
C VAL A 125 7.02 9.33 -5.98
N GLU A 126 8.15 8.87 -6.45
CA GLU A 126 8.95 9.57 -7.45
C GLU A 126 8.29 9.56 -8.83
#